data_d6936a7c2a7b157afbb7a2ea44895838
#
_entry.id   d6936a7c2a7b157afbb7a2ea44895838
#
_cell.length_a   1.000
_cell.length_b   1.000
_cell.length_c   1.000
_cell.angle_alpha   90.00
_cell.angle_beta   90.00
_cell.angle_gamma   90.00
#
_symmetry.space_group_name_H-M   'P 1'
#
loop_
_entity.id
_entity.type
_entity.pdbx_description
1 polymer ?
#
loop_
_entity_poly.entity_id
_entity_poly.type
_entity_poly.pdbx_seq_one_letter_code
_entity_poly.pdbx_strand_id
1 'polypeptide(L)'
;MEREMIYERYLFMKKLLMLSASVFEIPLIQAAQEQGYYVITTGNNAAAPGHKASDEYAPFDYSDYEGIVRLAEKLKIEAISQGCSDNCALVAAYMGERLGLGGHDTYENAQIIHRKDRFKQFAREVGIKSPAAHYYESVEEALGQGIKDGISLIVKPSDQAGGKGVSTVCDSEAYQKAVMRAFTMSRDGRIVVEPYIKGTLHSLSTFIIDQRVVAYATLNDYSYVNKYLTNTGVSPADNWEIAIKWLLPEVEKVARKLRLVDGLLHLQYIECQGEFWIIEMMRRMPGNNCT
;
A
#
# COMPACT_ATOMS: atom_id res chain seq x y z
N MET A 1 27.58 15.58 32.85
CA MET A 1 27.37 16.78 32.00
C MET A 1 26.97 16.41 30.56
N GLU A 2 27.83 15.81 29.74
CA GLU A 2 27.44 15.41 28.37
C GLU A 2 26.28 14.38 28.30
N ARG A 3 26.26 13.36 29.15
CA ARG A 3 25.17 12.39 29.24
C ARG A 3 23.87 13.02 29.77
N GLU A 4 23.92 13.96 30.67
CA GLU A 4 22.74 14.67 31.19
C GLU A 4 22.16 15.63 30.15
N MET A 5 23.01 16.34 29.41
CA MET A 5 22.56 17.18 28.28
C MET A 5 21.92 16.36 27.16
N ILE A 6 22.44 15.17 26.87
CA ILE A 6 21.85 14.25 25.89
C ILE A 6 20.49 13.76 26.39
N TYR A 7 20.37 13.40 27.68
CA TYR A 7 19.13 12.91 28.28
C TYR A 7 18.03 14.01 28.31
N GLU A 8 18.41 15.25 28.64
CA GLU A 8 17.51 16.42 28.59
C GLU A 8 17.01 16.69 27.17
N ARG A 9 17.86 16.55 26.15
CA ARG A 9 17.47 16.72 24.74
C ARG A 9 16.36 15.74 24.30
N TYR A 10 16.44 14.48 24.73
CA TYR A 10 15.42 13.47 24.41
C TYR A 10 14.07 13.71 25.11
N LEU A 11 14.06 14.38 26.26
CA LEU A 11 12.83 14.72 26.99
C LEU A 11 11.93 15.75 26.28
N PHE A 12 12.50 16.54 25.39
CA PHE A 12 11.80 17.60 24.66
C PHE A 12 11.58 17.29 23.17
N MET A 13 12.08 16.15 22.68
CA MET A 13 11.85 15.73 21.30
C MET A 13 10.44 15.20 21.12
N LYS A 14 9.79 15.59 20.03
CA LYS A 14 8.51 14.98 19.62
C LYS A 14 8.69 13.51 19.32
N LYS A 15 7.81 12.68 19.83
CA LYS A 15 7.86 11.23 19.64
C LYS A 15 7.09 10.82 18.42
N LEU A 16 7.74 10.09 17.51
CA LEU A 16 7.15 9.49 16.34
C LEU A 16 7.11 7.98 16.50
N LEU A 17 5.94 7.39 16.30
CA LEU A 17 5.77 5.94 16.22
C LEU A 17 5.87 5.49 14.75
N MET A 18 6.89 4.68 14.43
CA MET A 18 7.04 4.03 13.14
C MET A 18 6.43 2.63 13.19
N LEU A 19 5.41 2.40 12.38
CA LEU A 19 4.79 1.08 12.23
C LEU A 19 5.65 0.21 11.32
N SER A 20 6.12 -0.94 11.84
CA SER A 20 7.12 -1.78 11.19
C SER A 20 8.56 -1.24 11.29
N ALA A 21 9.53 -2.12 11.03
CA ALA A 21 10.96 -1.79 11.07
C ALA A 21 11.78 -2.72 10.15
N SER A 22 11.30 -3.00 8.94
CA SER A 22 12.06 -3.74 7.93
C SER A 22 13.22 -2.89 7.39
N VAL A 23 13.96 -3.41 6.44
CA VAL A 23 15.00 -2.63 5.73
C VAL A 23 14.44 -1.40 5.01
N PHE A 24 13.18 -1.45 4.60
CA PHE A 24 12.53 -0.38 3.83
C PHE A 24 12.15 0.82 4.70
N GLU A 25 11.95 0.64 6.00
CA GLU A 25 11.68 1.74 6.93
C GLU A 25 12.95 2.46 7.40
N ILE A 26 14.15 1.91 7.23
CA ILE A 26 15.41 2.54 7.71
C ILE A 26 15.58 3.97 7.17
N PRO A 27 15.40 4.27 5.88
CA PRO A 27 15.49 5.65 5.39
C PRO A 27 14.45 6.58 6.01
N LEU A 28 13.23 6.09 6.27
CA LEU A 28 12.17 6.88 6.91
C LEU A 28 12.51 7.18 8.39
N ILE A 29 13.08 6.20 9.10
CA ILE A 29 13.55 6.37 10.48
C ILE A 29 14.62 7.46 10.53
N GLN A 30 15.62 7.38 9.65
CA GLN A 30 16.71 8.36 9.58
C GLN A 30 16.19 9.75 9.23
N ALA A 31 15.31 9.86 8.24
CA ALA A 31 14.71 11.14 7.86
C ALA A 31 13.88 11.76 9.00
N ALA A 32 13.16 10.95 9.79
CA ALA A 32 12.42 11.43 10.94
C ALA A 32 13.38 11.93 12.06
N GLN A 33 14.48 11.21 12.30
CA GLN A 33 15.51 11.62 13.26
C GLN A 33 16.19 12.94 12.84
N GLU A 34 16.49 13.10 11.54
CA GLU A 34 17.03 14.36 10.98
C GLU A 34 16.06 15.54 11.15
N GLN A 35 14.74 15.27 11.14
CA GLN A 35 13.71 16.28 11.44
C GLN A 35 13.52 16.53 12.95
N GLY A 36 14.32 15.90 13.80
CA GLY A 36 14.30 16.11 15.23
C GLY A 36 13.27 15.30 16.01
N TYR A 37 12.76 14.21 15.43
CA TYR A 37 11.89 13.28 16.16
C TYR A 37 12.70 12.24 16.94
N TYR A 38 12.18 11.86 18.11
CA TYR A 38 12.56 10.64 18.80
C TYR A 38 11.74 9.49 18.19
N VAL A 39 12.38 8.60 17.45
CA VAL A 39 11.69 7.57 16.68
C VAL A 39 11.57 6.28 17.48
N ILE A 40 10.34 5.88 17.75
CA ILE A 40 9.99 4.60 18.38
C ILE A 40 9.47 3.68 17.29
N THR A 41 10.09 2.54 17.09
CA THR A 41 9.61 1.51 16.17
C THR A 41 8.78 0.47 16.91
N THR A 42 7.79 -0.13 16.23
CA THR A 42 6.97 -1.22 16.78
C THR A 42 6.77 -2.35 15.78
N GLY A 43 6.32 -3.49 16.27
CA GLY A 43 6.07 -4.71 15.50
C GLY A 43 6.34 -5.94 16.35
N ASN A 44 5.92 -7.11 15.86
CA ASN A 44 6.09 -8.40 16.55
C ASN A 44 7.36 -9.17 16.13
N ASN A 45 8.13 -8.66 15.16
CA ASN A 45 9.39 -9.24 14.72
C ASN A 45 10.59 -8.49 15.33
N ALA A 46 11.02 -8.88 16.52
CA ALA A 46 12.15 -8.25 17.21
C ALA A 46 13.49 -8.30 16.43
N ALA A 47 13.62 -9.16 15.42
CA ALA A 47 14.82 -9.27 14.59
C ALA A 47 14.82 -8.30 13.39
N ALA A 48 13.76 -7.50 13.21
CA ALA A 48 13.68 -6.56 12.11
C ALA A 48 14.79 -5.50 12.18
N PRO A 49 15.54 -5.25 11.08
CA PRO A 49 16.77 -4.46 11.13
C PRO A 49 16.54 -2.99 11.47
N GLY A 50 15.37 -2.43 11.15
CA GLY A 50 15.03 -1.05 11.44
C GLY A 50 14.93 -0.72 12.93
N HIS A 51 14.69 -1.72 13.81
CA HIS A 51 14.71 -1.48 15.26
C HIS A 51 16.09 -1.02 15.77
N LYS A 52 17.17 -1.42 15.09
CA LYS A 52 18.53 -0.96 15.43
C LYS A 52 18.84 0.46 14.95
N ALA A 53 18.06 0.95 14.00
CA ALA A 53 18.21 2.31 13.46
C ALA A 53 17.36 3.34 14.21
N SER A 54 16.33 2.90 14.95
CA SER A 54 15.47 3.76 15.77
C SER A 54 16.07 4.04 17.15
N ASP A 55 15.52 5.06 17.84
CA ASP A 55 15.92 5.41 19.20
C ASP A 55 15.38 4.43 20.22
N GLU A 56 14.20 3.82 19.95
CA GLU A 56 13.57 2.86 20.87
C GLU A 56 12.78 1.81 20.08
N TYR A 57 12.72 0.61 20.60
CA TYR A 57 11.83 -0.46 20.14
C TYR A 57 10.77 -0.77 21.19
N ALA A 58 9.51 -0.55 20.86
CA ALA A 58 8.35 -0.91 21.67
C ALA A 58 7.63 -2.11 21.01
N PRO A 59 7.89 -3.37 21.46
CA PRO A 59 7.31 -4.56 20.84
C PRO A 59 5.79 -4.58 21.01
N PHE A 60 5.07 -4.63 19.89
CA PHE A 60 3.62 -4.72 19.88
C PHE A 60 3.12 -5.26 18.53
N ASP A 61 2.07 -6.06 18.55
CA ASP A 61 1.37 -6.48 17.33
C ASP A 61 0.33 -5.43 16.95
N TYR A 62 0.68 -4.58 15.99
CA TYR A 62 -0.21 -3.51 15.52
C TYR A 62 -1.43 -4.01 14.72
N SER A 63 -1.65 -5.32 14.59
CA SER A 63 -2.93 -5.87 14.14
C SER A 63 -4.04 -5.73 15.19
N ASP A 64 -3.68 -5.57 16.48
CA ASP A 64 -4.59 -5.11 17.53
C ASP A 64 -4.69 -3.57 17.50
N TYR A 65 -5.66 -3.07 16.76
CA TYR A 65 -5.88 -1.64 16.51
C TYR A 65 -6.13 -0.84 17.79
N GLU A 66 -6.93 -1.36 18.70
CA GLU A 66 -7.20 -0.68 19.98
C GLU A 66 -5.99 -0.75 20.92
N GLY A 67 -5.26 -1.84 20.90
CA GLY A 67 -4.06 -2.01 21.70
C GLY A 67 -2.93 -1.08 21.28
N ILE A 68 -2.72 -0.89 19.97
CA ILE A 68 -1.68 0.03 19.48
C ILE A 68 -2.02 1.49 19.79
N VAL A 69 -3.31 1.88 19.80
CA VAL A 69 -3.73 3.21 20.24
C VAL A 69 -3.39 3.42 21.72
N ARG A 70 -3.72 2.47 22.59
CA ARG A 70 -3.34 2.54 24.02
C ARG A 70 -1.83 2.60 24.24
N LEU A 71 -1.06 1.88 23.43
CA LEU A 71 0.40 1.95 23.47
C LEU A 71 0.89 3.37 23.09
N ALA A 72 0.36 3.94 22.02
CA ALA A 72 0.72 5.29 21.58
C ALA A 72 0.39 6.37 22.63
N GLU A 73 -0.77 6.28 23.28
CA GLU A 73 -1.14 7.16 24.41
C GLU A 73 -0.15 7.03 25.57
N LYS A 74 0.18 5.79 25.97
CA LYS A 74 1.14 5.51 27.05
C LYS A 74 2.53 6.06 26.74
N LEU A 75 2.99 5.96 25.48
CA LEU A 75 4.28 6.46 25.01
C LEU A 75 4.26 7.96 24.74
N LYS A 76 3.08 8.59 24.75
CA LYS A 76 2.85 10.01 24.43
C LYS A 76 3.33 10.34 23.01
N ILE A 77 2.87 9.55 22.04
CA ILE A 77 3.20 9.73 20.63
C ILE A 77 2.53 10.99 20.08
N GLU A 78 3.28 11.80 19.32
CA GLU A 78 2.82 13.04 18.71
C GLU A 78 2.80 12.98 17.17
N ALA A 79 3.41 11.94 16.58
CA ALA A 79 3.38 11.68 15.15
C ALA A 79 3.42 10.17 14.87
N ILE A 80 2.88 9.77 13.73
CA ILE A 80 2.86 8.36 13.28
C ILE A 80 3.44 8.31 11.87
N SER A 81 4.25 7.30 11.59
CA SER A 81 4.64 6.93 10.23
C SER A 81 4.16 5.53 9.90
N GLN A 82 3.46 5.40 8.76
CA GLN A 82 2.86 4.14 8.33
C GLN A 82 3.86 3.12 7.78
N GLY A 83 5.15 3.46 7.65
CA GLY A 83 6.11 2.54 7.03
C GLY A 83 5.77 2.20 5.58
N CYS A 84 6.12 0.98 5.15
CA CYS A 84 6.09 0.53 3.76
C CYS A 84 5.09 -0.60 3.48
N SER A 85 4.08 -0.83 4.34
CA SER A 85 3.07 -1.87 4.12
C SER A 85 1.64 -1.33 4.14
N ASP A 86 0.74 -1.97 3.38
CA ASP A 86 -0.67 -1.57 3.30
C ASP A 86 -1.39 -1.69 4.66
N ASN A 87 -1.06 -2.74 5.43
CA ASN A 87 -1.61 -2.89 6.77
C ASN A 87 -1.17 -1.76 7.69
N CYS A 88 0.09 -1.36 7.63
CA CYS A 88 0.59 -0.22 8.41
C CYS A 88 -0.11 1.10 8.02
N ALA A 89 -0.41 1.30 6.74
CA ALA A 89 -1.15 2.47 6.28
C ALA A 89 -2.58 2.52 6.86
N LEU A 90 -3.27 1.36 6.90
CA LEU A 90 -4.59 1.24 7.52
C LEU A 90 -4.54 1.52 9.03
N VAL A 91 -3.56 0.93 9.73
CA VAL A 91 -3.37 1.15 11.17
C VAL A 91 -3.04 2.60 11.47
N ALA A 92 -2.14 3.23 10.69
CA ALA A 92 -1.77 4.63 10.87
C ALA A 92 -2.97 5.58 10.69
N ALA A 93 -3.80 5.34 9.68
CA ALA A 93 -5.02 6.12 9.46
C ALA A 93 -6.00 5.96 10.62
N TYR A 94 -6.22 4.73 11.11
CA TYR A 94 -7.05 4.46 12.27
C TYR A 94 -6.54 5.17 13.54
N MET A 95 -5.23 5.05 13.82
CA MET A 95 -4.61 5.72 14.97
C MET A 95 -4.67 7.24 14.84
N GLY A 96 -4.44 7.79 13.63
CA GLY A 96 -4.53 9.22 13.36
C GLY A 96 -5.89 9.79 13.74
N GLU A 97 -6.97 9.13 13.34
CA GLU A 97 -8.33 9.53 13.73
C GLU A 97 -8.58 9.41 15.25
N ARG A 98 -8.17 8.28 15.85
CA ARG A 98 -8.43 8.03 17.28
C ARG A 98 -7.64 8.96 18.19
N LEU A 99 -6.44 9.34 17.83
CA LEU A 99 -5.54 10.19 18.61
C LEU A 99 -5.60 11.67 18.20
N GLY A 100 -6.32 12.03 17.14
CA GLY A 100 -6.39 13.39 16.62
C GLY A 100 -5.05 13.86 16.03
N LEU A 101 -4.21 12.93 15.51
CA LEU A 101 -2.92 13.25 14.93
C LEU A 101 -3.09 13.52 13.42
N GLY A 102 -2.54 14.65 12.97
CA GLY A 102 -2.61 15.05 11.55
C GLY A 102 -1.66 14.26 10.64
N GLY A 103 -1.77 14.52 9.32
CA GLY A 103 -0.91 13.90 8.30
C GLY A 103 -1.39 12.56 7.77
N HIS A 104 -2.57 12.12 8.16
CA HIS A 104 -3.19 10.88 7.70
C HIS A 104 -4.56 11.14 7.06
N ASP A 105 -4.88 10.38 6.02
CA ASP A 105 -6.24 10.32 5.50
C ASP A 105 -7.16 9.67 6.52
N THR A 106 -8.48 9.82 6.35
CA THR A 106 -9.44 9.11 7.19
C THR A 106 -9.29 7.59 7.03
N TYR A 107 -9.62 6.84 8.07
CA TYR A 107 -9.57 5.37 8.02
C TYR A 107 -10.44 4.80 6.90
N GLU A 108 -11.60 5.43 6.63
CA GLU A 108 -12.46 5.06 5.50
C GLU A 108 -11.74 5.26 4.15
N ASN A 109 -11.09 6.39 3.92
CA ASN A 109 -10.32 6.65 2.71
C ASN A 109 -9.13 5.68 2.57
N ALA A 110 -8.44 5.39 3.67
CA ALA A 110 -7.37 4.40 3.67
C ALA A 110 -7.90 3.01 3.25
N GLN A 111 -9.07 2.61 3.74
CA GLN A 111 -9.70 1.36 3.31
C GLN A 111 -10.08 1.37 1.83
N ILE A 112 -10.62 2.48 1.31
CA ILE A 112 -10.96 2.62 -0.12
C ILE A 112 -9.70 2.43 -0.98
N ILE A 113 -8.57 3.00 -0.58
CA ILE A 113 -7.34 2.95 -1.38
C ILE A 113 -6.64 1.59 -1.25
N HIS A 114 -6.52 1.04 -0.03
CA HIS A 114 -5.67 -0.13 0.24
C HIS A 114 -6.39 -1.48 0.13
N ARG A 115 -7.72 -1.50 0.10
CA ARG A 115 -8.48 -2.74 -0.11
C ARG A 115 -8.89 -2.87 -1.56
N LYS A 116 -8.49 -3.96 -2.20
CA LYS A 116 -8.70 -4.19 -3.64
C LYS A 116 -10.18 -4.10 -4.04
N ASP A 117 -11.08 -4.68 -3.23
CA ASP A 117 -12.52 -4.62 -3.45
C ASP A 117 -13.03 -3.18 -3.42
N ARG A 118 -12.71 -2.43 -2.38
CA ARG A 118 -13.13 -1.05 -2.22
C ARG A 118 -12.53 -0.13 -3.28
N PHE A 119 -11.25 -0.29 -3.60
CA PHE A 119 -10.60 0.47 -4.67
C PHE A 119 -11.29 0.25 -6.02
N LYS A 120 -11.58 -0.99 -6.40
CA LYS A 120 -12.23 -1.29 -7.68
C LYS A 120 -13.66 -0.76 -7.75
N GLN A 121 -14.41 -0.85 -6.64
CA GLN A 121 -15.72 -0.23 -6.56
C GLN A 121 -15.63 1.29 -6.76
N PHE A 122 -14.77 1.95 -6.00
CA PHE A 122 -14.53 3.39 -6.11
C PHE A 122 -14.07 3.79 -7.52
N ALA A 123 -13.11 3.07 -8.11
CA ALA A 123 -12.63 3.32 -9.47
C ALA A 123 -13.76 3.29 -10.49
N ARG A 124 -14.67 2.33 -10.39
CA ARG A 124 -15.87 2.24 -11.24
C ARG A 124 -16.82 3.42 -11.04
N GLU A 125 -17.07 3.81 -9.78
CA GLU A 125 -17.99 4.92 -9.44
C GLU A 125 -17.50 6.28 -9.94
N VAL A 126 -16.16 6.50 -9.90
CA VAL A 126 -15.57 7.77 -10.32
C VAL A 126 -15.04 7.76 -11.77
N GLY A 127 -15.20 6.64 -12.48
CA GLY A 127 -14.80 6.51 -13.88
C GLY A 127 -13.28 6.45 -14.07
N ILE A 128 -12.54 5.81 -13.17
CA ILE A 128 -11.11 5.49 -13.32
C ILE A 128 -10.98 4.23 -14.16
N LYS A 129 -10.10 4.25 -15.16
CA LYS A 129 -9.82 3.08 -15.99
C LYS A 129 -9.04 2.04 -15.20
N SER A 130 -9.76 1.01 -14.75
CA SER A 130 -9.25 -0.13 -14.00
C SER A 130 -9.90 -1.42 -14.49
N PRO A 131 -9.24 -2.58 -14.47
CA PRO A 131 -9.88 -3.84 -14.84
C PRO A 131 -11.15 -4.07 -14.00
N ALA A 132 -12.25 -4.43 -14.66
CA ALA A 132 -13.51 -4.73 -13.97
C ALA A 132 -13.30 -5.94 -13.05
N ALA A 133 -13.67 -5.81 -11.78
CA ALA A 133 -13.46 -6.83 -10.78
C ALA A 133 -14.80 -7.43 -10.32
N HIS A 134 -14.83 -8.75 -10.16
CA HIS A 134 -15.89 -9.49 -9.50
C HIS A 134 -15.36 -10.01 -8.15
N TYR A 135 -16.19 -9.92 -7.13
CA TYR A 135 -15.84 -10.32 -5.76
C TYR A 135 -16.69 -11.52 -5.39
N TYR A 136 -16.09 -12.45 -4.66
CA TYR A 136 -16.76 -13.65 -4.21
C TYR A 136 -16.42 -13.89 -2.74
N GLU A 137 -17.44 -14.26 -1.97
CA GLU A 137 -17.34 -14.61 -0.55
C GLU A 137 -17.46 -16.11 -0.32
N SER A 138 -17.74 -16.89 -1.38
CA SER A 138 -17.76 -18.34 -1.33
C SER A 138 -17.15 -18.97 -2.57
N VAL A 139 -16.62 -20.18 -2.40
CA VAL A 139 -16.08 -20.99 -3.49
C VAL A 139 -17.16 -21.34 -4.50
N GLU A 140 -18.36 -21.70 -4.02
CA GLU A 140 -19.51 -22.09 -4.82
C GLU A 140 -19.93 -20.94 -5.75
N GLU A 141 -20.01 -19.73 -5.23
CA GLU A 141 -20.36 -18.55 -6.01
C GLU A 141 -19.32 -18.28 -7.10
N ALA A 142 -18.03 -18.30 -6.74
CA ALA A 142 -16.95 -18.08 -7.69
C ALA A 142 -16.93 -19.13 -8.80
N LEU A 143 -17.10 -20.41 -8.47
CA LEU A 143 -17.13 -21.50 -9.44
C LEU A 143 -18.39 -21.48 -10.31
N GLY A 144 -19.52 -21.01 -9.76
CA GLY A 144 -20.79 -20.85 -10.49
C GLY A 144 -20.72 -19.87 -11.67
N GLN A 145 -19.85 -18.86 -11.58
CA GLN A 145 -19.60 -17.93 -12.70
C GLN A 145 -18.81 -18.57 -13.84
N GLY A 146 -17.89 -19.47 -13.51
CA GLY A 146 -17.02 -20.13 -14.48
C GLY A 146 -16.07 -19.18 -15.21
N ILE A 147 -15.40 -19.71 -16.21
CA ILE A 147 -14.58 -18.95 -17.15
C ILE A 147 -15.12 -19.14 -18.56
N LYS A 148 -15.21 -18.08 -19.34
CA LYS A 148 -15.58 -18.15 -20.75
C LYS A 148 -14.36 -18.50 -21.59
N ASP A 149 -14.53 -19.35 -22.59
CA ASP A 149 -13.46 -19.73 -23.49
C ASP A 149 -12.79 -18.52 -24.16
N GLY A 150 -11.46 -18.56 -24.24
CA GLY A 150 -10.65 -17.51 -24.84
C GLY A 150 -10.43 -16.29 -23.95
N ILE A 151 -10.96 -16.27 -22.73
CA ILE A 151 -10.74 -15.17 -21.77
C ILE A 151 -9.67 -15.61 -20.77
N SER A 152 -8.65 -14.80 -20.59
CA SER A 152 -7.70 -14.96 -19.48
C SER A 152 -8.18 -14.14 -18.29
N LEU A 153 -8.21 -14.77 -17.10
CA LEU A 153 -8.58 -14.14 -15.85
C LEU A 153 -7.38 -14.12 -14.88
N ILE A 154 -7.38 -13.15 -13.96
CA ILE A 154 -6.52 -13.17 -12.80
C ILE A 154 -7.39 -13.33 -11.55
N VAL A 155 -7.03 -14.31 -10.72
CA VAL A 155 -7.68 -14.64 -9.45
C VAL A 155 -6.73 -14.30 -8.32
N LYS A 156 -7.20 -13.57 -7.31
CA LYS A 156 -6.35 -13.12 -6.19
C LYS A 156 -7.14 -12.98 -4.89
N PRO A 157 -6.52 -13.23 -3.71
CA PRO A 157 -7.12 -12.87 -2.43
C PRO A 157 -7.35 -11.36 -2.35
N SER A 158 -8.42 -10.92 -1.67
CA SER A 158 -8.75 -9.49 -1.55
C SER A 158 -7.74 -8.72 -0.67
N ASP A 159 -7.18 -9.40 0.33
CA ASP A 159 -6.42 -8.83 1.44
C ASP A 159 -4.93 -9.21 1.47
N GLN A 160 -4.41 -9.88 0.43
CA GLN A 160 -3.01 -10.26 0.33
C GLN A 160 -2.21 -9.34 -0.58
N ALA A 161 -0.95 -9.09 -0.21
CA ALA A 161 0.03 -8.34 -0.97
C ALA A 161 1.19 -9.23 -1.46
N GLY A 162 2.06 -8.71 -2.33
CA GLY A 162 3.27 -9.40 -2.79
C GLY A 162 2.99 -10.62 -3.65
N GLY A 163 1.88 -10.65 -4.39
CA GLY A 163 1.54 -11.74 -5.31
C GLY A 163 1.15 -13.05 -4.64
N LYS A 164 0.91 -13.06 -3.32
CA LYS A 164 0.50 -14.25 -2.59
C LYS A 164 -0.91 -14.69 -3.01
N GLY A 165 -1.06 -15.96 -3.41
CA GLY A 165 -2.34 -16.53 -3.84
C GLY A 165 -2.82 -16.06 -5.21
N VAL A 166 -2.08 -15.23 -5.92
CA VAL A 166 -2.43 -14.74 -7.27
C VAL A 166 -2.18 -15.83 -8.31
N SER A 167 -3.14 -16.01 -9.23
CA SER A 167 -3.04 -16.95 -10.35
C SER A 167 -3.65 -16.33 -11.61
N THR A 168 -2.98 -16.51 -12.75
CA THR A 168 -3.53 -16.21 -14.08
C THR A 168 -4.01 -17.51 -14.71
N VAL A 169 -5.22 -17.54 -15.22
CA VAL A 169 -5.92 -18.73 -15.73
C VAL A 169 -6.60 -18.44 -17.06
N CYS A 170 -6.72 -19.48 -17.91
CA CYS A 170 -7.39 -19.38 -19.22
C CYS A 170 -8.30 -20.58 -19.52
N ASP A 171 -8.45 -21.51 -18.57
CA ASP A 171 -9.31 -22.69 -18.70
C ASP A 171 -10.01 -22.99 -17.36
N SER A 172 -11.06 -23.82 -17.40
CA SER A 172 -11.90 -24.14 -16.25
C SER A 172 -11.17 -24.88 -15.14
N GLU A 173 -10.24 -25.79 -15.47
CA GLU A 173 -9.51 -26.56 -14.47
C GLU A 173 -8.53 -25.66 -13.69
N ALA A 174 -7.78 -24.84 -14.42
CA ALA A 174 -6.88 -23.85 -13.83
C ALA A 174 -7.67 -22.83 -12.98
N TYR A 175 -8.87 -22.41 -13.43
CA TYR A 175 -9.74 -21.50 -12.71
C TYR A 175 -10.19 -22.10 -11.36
N GLN A 176 -10.67 -23.34 -11.34
CA GLN A 176 -11.06 -24.01 -10.09
C GLN A 176 -9.90 -24.06 -9.09
N LYS A 177 -8.70 -24.49 -9.55
CA LYS A 177 -7.50 -24.54 -8.71
C LYS A 177 -7.12 -23.16 -8.17
N ALA A 178 -7.22 -22.12 -9.00
CA ALA A 178 -6.91 -20.75 -8.62
C ALA A 178 -7.89 -20.20 -7.57
N VAL A 179 -9.19 -20.46 -7.73
CA VAL A 179 -10.23 -20.07 -6.77
C VAL A 179 -9.96 -20.71 -5.41
N MET A 180 -9.77 -22.04 -5.37
CA MET A 180 -9.47 -22.75 -4.12
C MET A 180 -8.21 -22.19 -3.43
N ARG A 181 -7.15 -21.98 -4.20
CA ARG A 181 -5.90 -21.42 -3.68
C ARG A 181 -6.09 -20.02 -3.13
N ALA A 182 -6.81 -19.15 -3.84
CA ALA A 182 -7.03 -17.77 -3.42
C ALA A 182 -7.84 -17.71 -2.12
N PHE A 183 -8.90 -18.51 -1.96
CA PHE A 183 -9.66 -18.60 -0.71
C PHE A 183 -8.81 -19.13 0.45
N THR A 184 -7.98 -20.16 0.22
CA THR A 184 -7.06 -20.68 1.26
C THR A 184 -6.08 -19.64 1.75
N MET A 185 -5.66 -18.70 0.89
CA MET A 185 -4.68 -17.66 1.21
C MET A 185 -5.33 -16.37 1.74
N SER A 186 -6.62 -16.17 1.51
CA SER A 186 -7.38 -15.02 2.01
C SER A 186 -7.59 -15.13 3.51
N ARG A 187 -7.38 -14.02 4.23
CA ARG A 187 -7.63 -13.93 5.67
C ARG A 187 -9.05 -13.46 5.97
N ASP A 188 -9.60 -12.64 5.08
CA ASP A 188 -10.97 -12.11 5.19
C ASP A 188 -12.01 -12.98 4.49
N GLY A 189 -11.59 -14.13 3.92
CA GLY A 189 -12.47 -15.10 3.25
C GLY A 189 -13.02 -14.61 1.92
N ARG A 190 -12.39 -13.62 1.27
CA ARG A 190 -12.84 -13.06 -0.01
C ARG A 190 -11.77 -13.14 -1.09
N ILE A 191 -12.22 -13.29 -2.32
CA ILE A 191 -11.36 -13.26 -3.50
C ILE A 191 -11.83 -12.23 -4.53
N VAL A 192 -10.92 -11.85 -5.41
CA VAL A 192 -11.16 -10.94 -6.54
C VAL A 192 -10.82 -11.69 -7.83
N VAL A 193 -11.70 -11.61 -8.82
CA VAL A 193 -11.49 -12.14 -10.17
C VAL A 193 -11.62 -10.99 -11.17
N GLU A 194 -10.61 -10.80 -12.01
CA GLU A 194 -10.54 -9.73 -13.00
C GLU A 194 -10.11 -10.27 -14.36
N PRO A 195 -10.46 -9.60 -15.49
CA PRO A 195 -9.80 -9.85 -16.76
C PRO A 195 -8.29 -9.66 -16.64
N TYR A 196 -7.51 -10.60 -17.16
CA TYR A 196 -6.06 -10.45 -17.22
C TYR A 196 -5.67 -9.50 -18.36
N ILE A 197 -5.15 -8.34 -18.03
CA ILE A 197 -4.63 -7.39 -19.03
C ILE A 197 -3.21 -7.80 -19.41
N LYS A 198 -3.03 -8.19 -20.67
CA LYS A 198 -1.71 -8.58 -21.19
C LYS A 198 -0.96 -7.34 -21.67
N GLY A 199 -0.11 -6.80 -20.82
CA GLY A 199 0.68 -5.60 -21.09
C GLY A 199 1.95 -5.56 -20.24
N THR A 200 2.60 -4.41 -20.19
CA THR A 200 3.77 -4.14 -19.37
C THR A 200 3.37 -3.48 -18.07
N LEU A 201 4.00 -3.90 -16.98
CA LEU A 201 3.73 -3.37 -15.64
C LEU A 201 4.62 -2.18 -15.35
N HIS A 202 4.01 -1.14 -14.83
CA HIS A 202 4.67 0.12 -14.48
C HIS A 202 4.13 0.66 -13.15
N SER A 203 4.88 1.58 -12.56
CA SER A 203 4.40 2.36 -11.42
C SER A 203 4.61 3.86 -11.61
N LEU A 204 3.77 4.62 -10.93
CA LEU A 204 3.81 6.07 -10.84
C LEU A 204 3.73 6.45 -9.37
N SER A 205 4.79 7.06 -8.85
CA SER A 205 4.80 7.70 -7.53
C SER A 205 4.52 9.19 -7.70
N THR A 206 3.61 9.73 -6.94
CA THR A 206 3.28 11.16 -6.95
C THR A 206 3.33 11.74 -5.55
N PHE A 207 3.71 13.01 -5.43
CA PHE A 207 3.53 13.78 -4.20
C PHE A 207 2.43 14.81 -4.43
N ILE A 208 1.45 14.83 -3.53
CA ILE A 208 0.25 15.65 -3.61
C ILE A 208 0.34 16.75 -2.57
N ILE A 209 0.09 17.98 -2.97
CA ILE A 209 -0.14 19.14 -2.09
C ILE A 209 -1.44 19.81 -2.54
N ASP A 210 -2.32 20.12 -1.60
CA ASP A 210 -3.63 20.72 -1.88
C ASP A 210 -4.39 19.98 -2.98
N GLN A 211 -4.34 18.63 -2.96
CA GLN A 211 -5.00 17.74 -3.92
C GLN A 211 -4.51 17.86 -5.37
N ARG A 212 -3.31 18.43 -5.57
CA ARG A 212 -2.62 18.55 -6.85
C ARG A 212 -1.29 17.84 -6.82
N VAL A 213 -0.93 17.22 -7.91
CA VAL A 213 0.38 16.60 -8.05
C VAL A 213 1.45 17.66 -8.26
N VAL A 214 2.43 17.73 -7.35
CA VAL A 214 3.56 18.68 -7.39
C VAL A 214 4.88 18.01 -7.80
N ALA A 215 4.99 16.70 -7.63
CA ALA A 215 6.15 15.93 -8.05
C ALA A 215 5.72 14.51 -8.43
N TYR A 216 6.47 13.87 -9.32
CA TYR A 216 6.23 12.48 -9.71
C TYR A 216 7.51 11.78 -10.17
N ALA A 217 7.48 10.44 -10.09
CA ALA A 217 8.47 9.55 -10.68
C ALA A 217 7.76 8.33 -11.29
N THR A 218 8.28 7.83 -12.40
CA THR A 218 7.73 6.67 -13.09
C THR A 218 8.75 5.56 -13.19
N LEU A 219 8.31 4.30 -13.12
CA LEU A 219 9.19 3.14 -13.21
C LEU A 219 8.58 2.07 -14.11
N ASN A 220 9.45 1.37 -14.85
CA ASN A 220 9.16 0.03 -15.35
C ASN A 220 9.31 -0.95 -14.20
N ASP A 221 8.31 -1.77 -13.95
CA ASP A 221 8.27 -2.77 -12.89
C ASP A 221 8.56 -4.15 -13.46
N TYR A 222 9.67 -4.76 -13.05
CA TYR A 222 10.09 -6.09 -13.51
C TYR A 222 9.94 -7.13 -12.40
N SER A 223 9.51 -8.33 -12.79
CA SER A 223 9.22 -9.45 -11.90
C SER A 223 9.97 -10.70 -12.37
N TYR A 224 11.22 -10.84 -11.96
CA TYR A 224 12.09 -11.93 -12.43
C TYR A 224 11.98 -13.22 -11.60
N VAL A 225 11.59 -13.12 -10.34
CA VAL A 225 11.51 -14.27 -9.42
C VAL A 225 10.07 -14.78 -9.30
N ASN A 226 9.14 -13.89 -9.05
CA ASN A 226 7.71 -14.18 -8.99
C ASN A 226 7.01 -13.17 -9.90
N LYS A 227 6.33 -13.66 -10.94
CA LYS A 227 5.66 -12.81 -11.95
C LYS A 227 4.62 -11.82 -11.39
N TYR A 228 4.23 -11.98 -10.14
CA TYR A 228 3.26 -11.12 -9.47
C TYR A 228 3.89 -10.22 -8.40
N LEU A 229 5.22 -10.23 -8.27
CA LEU A 229 5.96 -9.43 -7.30
C LEU A 229 7.07 -8.67 -8.01
N THR A 230 6.94 -7.36 -8.09
CA THR A 230 8.00 -6.47 -8.57
C THR A 230 9.23 -6.61 -7.68
N ASN A 231 10.38 -6.88 -8.28
CA ASN A 231 11.66 -6.97 -7.58
C ASN A 231 12.76 -6.10 -8.21
N THR A 232 12.45 -5.40 -9.31
CA THR A 232 13.35 -4.45 -9.95
C THR A 232 12.52 -3.34 -10.58
N GLY A 233 12.88 -2.10 -10.29
CA GLY A 233 12.30 -0.91 -10.92
C GLY A 233 13.38 -0.17 -11.72
N VAL A 234 13.03 0.34 -12.90
CA VAL A 234 13.91 1.17 -13.73
C VAL A 234 13.20 2.48 -14.05
N SER A 235 13.81 3.60 -13.69
CA SER A 235 13.29 4.95 -13.95
C SER A 235 14.09 5.65 -15.06
N PRO A 236 13.42 6.43 -15.92
CA PRO A 236 11.97 6.57 -16.05
C PRO A 236 11.33 5.35 -16.71
N ALA A 237 10.01 5.19 -16.59
CA ALA A 237 9.24 4.19 -17.32
C ALA A 237 9.28 4.46 -18.83
N ASP A 238 9.17 3.40 -19.62
CA ASP A 238 8.92 3.55 -21.06
C ASP A 238 7.60 4.33 -21.27
N ASN A 239 7.56 5.14 -22.32
CA ASN A 239 6.38 5.96 -22.66
C ASN A 239 5.86 6.87 -21.53
N TRP A 240 6.68 7.19 -20.54
CA TRP A 240 6.30 7.96 -19.35
C TRP A 240 5.62 9.30 -19.70
N GLU A 241 6.08 10.00 -20.76
CA GLU A 241 5.50 11.28 -21.18
C GLU A 241 4.03 11.16 -21.62
N ILE A 242 3.66 10.01 -22.18
CA ILE A 242 2.27 9.73 -22.56
C ILE A 242 1.50 9.28 -21.32
N ALA A 243 2.09 8.38 -20.53
CA ALA A 243 1.46 7.84 -19.32
C ALA A 243 1.05 8.95 -18.34
N ILE A 244 1.92 9.93 -18.05
CA ILE A 244 1.60 11.01 -17.11
C ILE A 244 0.45 11.90 -17.59
N LYS A 245 0.29 12.12 -18.89
CA LYS A 245 -0.84 12.91 -19.44
C LYS A 245 -2.19 12.27 -19.11
N TRP A 246 -2.24 10.94 -19.01
CA TRP A 246 -3.43 10.19 -18.65
C TRP A 246 -3.57 9.97 -17.14
N LEU A 247 -2.46 9.66 -16.45
CA LEU A 247 -2.50 9.21 -15.07
C LEU A 247 -2.54 10.36 -14.05
N LEU A 248 -1.85 11.50 -14.29
CA LEU A 248 -1.88 12.61 -13.33
C LEU A 248 -3.29 13.19 -13.13
N PRO A 249 -4.12 13.40 -14.17
CA PRO A 249 -5.50 13.81 -13.96
C PRO A 249 -6.32 12.80 -13.15
N GLU A 250 -6.08 11.48 -13.31
CA GLU A 250 -6.75 10.45 -12.52
C GLU A 250 -6.32 10.47 -11.06
N VAL A 251 -5.01 10.66 -10.79
CA VAL A 251 -4.48 10.85 -9.43
C VAL A 251 -5.14 12.05 -8.74
N GLU A 252 -5.17 13.20 -9.41
CA GLU A 252 -5.83 14.39 -8.86
C GLU A 252 -7.33 14.23 -8.69
N LYS A 253 -7.99 13.46 -9.58
CA LYS A 253 -9.42 13.11 -9.42
C LYS A 253 -9.65 12.33 -8.12
N VAL A 254 -8.80 11.33 -7.85
CA VAL A 254 -8.84 10.55 -6.59
C VAL A 254 -8.59 11.47 -5.39
N ALA A 255 -7.54 12.29 -5.45
CA ALA A 255 -7.19 13.20 -4.37
C ALA A 255 -8.36 14.13 -4.01
N ARG A 256 -9.02 14.72 -5.01
CA ARG A 256 -10.19 15.58 -4.80
C ARG A 256 -11.42 14.82 -4.30
N LYS A 257 -11.71 13.64 -4.87
CA LYS A 257 -12.90 12.86 -4.49
C LYS A 257 -12.83 12.36 -3.05
N LEU A 258 -11.65 11.91 -2.62
CA LEU A 258 -11.41 11.43 -1.27
C LEU A 258 -10.91 12.53 -0.32
N ARG A 259 -10.69 13.77 -0.81
CA ARG A 259 -10.12 14.87 -0.01
C ARG A 259 -8.85 14.44 0.70
N LEU A 260 -7.94 13.79 -0.05
CA LEU A 260 -6.71 13.27 0.52
C LEU A 260 -5.86 14.39 1.11
N VAL A 261 -5.21 14.12 2.23
CA VAL A 261 -4.20 15.00 2.81
C VAL A 261 -2.94 15.01 1.96
N ASP A 262 -2.08 16.01 2.17
CA ASP A 262 -0.80 16.10 1.48
C ASP A 262 0.06 14.87 1.71
N GLY A 263 0.85 14.48 0.72
CA GLY A 263 1.73 13.34 0.82
C GLY A 263 1.78 12.44 -0.42
N LEU A 264 2.38 11.29 -0.25
CA LEU A 264 2.60 10.32 -1.32
C LEU A 264 1.29 9.65 -1.76
N LEU A 265 1.07 9.54 -3.06
CA LEU A 265 0.15 8.56 -3.66
C LEU A 265 0.91 7.80 -4.75
N HIS A 266 1.09 6.51 -4.52
CA HIS A 266 1.71 5.60 -5.47
C HIS A 266 0.64 4.75 -6.13
N LEU A 267 0.80 4.45 -7.42
CA LEU A 267 -0.08 3.55 -8.15
C LEU A 267 0.72 2.61 -9.05
N GLN A 268 0.17 1.42 -9.28
CA GLN A 268 0.62 0.51 -10.33
C GLN A 268 -0.38 0.51 -11.49
N TYR A 269 0.15 0.46 -12.71
CA TYR A 269 -0.65 0.41 -13.92
C TYR A 269 -0.08 -0.55 -14.95
N ILE A 270 -0.95 -1.07 -15.82
CA ILE A 270 -0.54 -1.84 -16.99
C ILE A 270 -0.72 -0.95 -18.23
N GLU A 271 0.33 -0.85 -19.04
CA GLU A 271 0.21 -0.36 -20.40
C GLU A 271 -0.13 -1.52 -21.35
N CYS A 272 -1.20 -1.36 -22.08
CA CYS A 272 -1.66 -2.33 -23.07
C CYS A 272 -2.17 -1.56 -24.31
N GLN A 273 -1.47 -1.68 -25.44
CA GLN A 273 -1.87 -1.07 -26.72
C GLN A 273 -2.13 0.46 -26.64
N GLY A 274 -1.30 1.17 -25.88
CA GLY A 274 -1.42 2.61 -25.67
C GLY A 274 -2.51 3.04 -24.68
N GLU A 275 -3.12 2.07 -23.99
CA GLU A 275 -4.07 2.31 -22.92
C GLU A 275 -3.44 2.02 -21.55
N PHE A 276 -3.80 2.84 -20.54
CA PHE A 276 -3.25 2.75 -19.20
C PHE A 276 -4.32 2.29 -18.22
N TRP A 277 -4.12 1.13 -17.59
CA TRP A 277 -5.07 0.49 -16.68
C TRP A 277 -4.53 0.51 -15.27
N ILE A 278 -5.12 1.31 -14.39
CA ILE A 278 -4.70 1.38 -12.99
C ILE A 278 -5.13 0.10 -12.27
N ILE A 279 -4.15 -0.61 -11.68
CA ILE A 279 -4.39 -1.88 -10.99
C ILE A 279 -4.70 -1.65 -9.53
N GLU A 280 -3.87 -0.85 -8.86
CA GLU A 280 -3.98 -0.53 -7.43
C GLU A 280 -3.36 0.82 -7.12
N MET A 281 -3.75 1.40 -6.00
CA MET A 281 -3.17 2.62 -5.43
C MET A 281 -2.79 2.39 -3.98
N MET A 282 -1.84 3.18 -3.47
CA MET A 282 -1.41 3.10 -2.08
C MET A 282 -0.88 4.43 -1.57
N ARG A 283 -1.15 4.73 -0.31
CA ARG A 283 -0.75 5.95 0.41
C ARG A 283 0.47 5.72 1.29
N ARG A 284 1.42 4.92 0.83
CA ARG A 284 2.62 4.55 1.54
C ARG A 284 3.80 4.42 0.59
N MET A 285 5.00 4.44 1.13
CA MET A 285 6.21 4.13 0.36
C MET A 285 6.11 2.73 -0.26
N PRO A 286 6.48 2.56 -1.53
CA PRO A 286 6.58 1.22 -2.10
C PRO A 286 7.67 0.40 -1.39
N GLY A 287 7.39 -0.89 -1.15
CA GLY A 287 8.31 -1.79 -0.46
C GLY A 287 9.38 -2.41 -1.36
N ASN A 288 9.97 -1.62 -2.27
CA ASN A 288 10.94 -2.08 -3.26
C ASN A 288 12.18 -1.17 -3.37
N ASN A 289 12.50 -0.41 -2.33
CA ASN A 289 13.63 0.55 -2.27
C ASN A 289 13.68 1.57 -3.43
N CYS A 290 12.56 1.83 -4.10
CA CYS A 290 12.44 2.92 -5.06
C CYS A 290 12.22 4.23 -4.29
N THR A 291 13.28 4.78 -3.75
CA THR A 291 13.31 6.08 -3.06
C THR A 291 14.08 7.10 -3.86
#